data_187fb52f5dc9ec5dd7b251331d524411
#
_entry.id   187fb52f5dc9ec5dd7b251331d524411
#
_cell.length_a   1.000
_cell.length_b   1.000
_cell.length_c   1.000
_cell.angle_alpha   90.00
_cell.angle_beta   90.00
_cell.angle_gamma   90.00
#
_symmetry.space_group_name_H-M   'P 1'
#
loop_
_entity.id
_entity.type
_entity.pdbx_description
1 polymer ?
#
loop_
_entity_poly.entity_id
_entity_poly.type
_entity_poly.pdbx_seq_one_letter_code
_entity_poly.pdbx_strand_id
1 'polypeptide(L)'
;MKKVINGNNRWLIQFHGDESNHECVTYNRTFIKALRVKPNDNIHHEISKFPDANAILLDAYKAGVPGGTGESFNWDLVPKKLDKPIILAGGLTVDNIRHAVEQVQPYAVDVSGGVELTKGIKDHKKVQQFITGAKCG
;
A
#
# COMPACT_ATOMS: atom_id res chain seq x y z
N MET A 1 -20.61 -3.54 -1.87
CA MET A 1 -19.65 -2.81 -2.74
C MET A 1 -20.30 -2.25 -4.01
N LYS A 2 -20.99 -3.07 -4.81
CA LYS A 2 -21.63 -2.58 -6.04
C LYS A 2 -22.64 -1.46 -5.81
N LYS A 3 -23.41 -1.51 -4.74
CA LYS A 3 -24.39 -0.47 -4.42
C LYS A 3 -23.75 0.90 -4.16
N VAL A 4 -22.55 0.91 -3.58
CA VAL A 4 -21.84 2.15 -3.24
C VAL A 4 -21.30 2.85 -4.47
N ILE A 5 -20.80 2.08 -5.46
CA ILE A 5 -20.11 2.65 -6.62
C ILE A 5 -20.99 2.78 -7.86
N ASN A 6 -22.19 2.25 -7.83
CA ASN A 6 -23.03 2.08 -9.04
C ASN A 6 -23.37 3.41 -9.73
N GLY A 7 -23.48 4.48 -9.03
CA GLY A 7 -23.79 5.79 -9.60
C GLY A 7 -22.57 6.67 -9.89
N ASN A 8 -21.35 6.17 -9.69
CA ASN A 8 -20.17 7.00 -9.81
C ASN A 8 -19.02 6.28 -10.56
N ASN A 9 -18.83 6.63 -11.83
CA ASN A 9 -17.81 6.02 -12.69
C ASN A 9 -16.38 6.48 -12.38
N ARG A 10 -16.22 7.49 -11.52
CA ARG A 10 -14.90 8.03 -11.18
C ARG A 10 -14.28 7.33 -9.98
N TRP A 11 -15.07 6.55 -9.24
CA TRP A 11 -14.58 5.90 -8.03
C TRP A 11 -13.61 4.78 -8.39
N LEU A 12 -12.47 4.81 -7.72
CA LEU A 12 -11.45 3.79 -7.76
C LEU A 12 -11.72 2.79 -6.65
N ILE A 13 -11.64 1.50 -6.95
CA ILE A 13 -11.85 0.46 -5.95
C ILE A 13 -10.50 -0.06 -5.48
N GLN A 14 -10.35 -0.25 -4.17
CA GLN A 14 -9.21 -0.95 -3.61
C GLN A 14 -9.67 -2.31 -3.07
N PHE A 15 -9.09 -3.38 -3.58
CA PHE A 15 -9.33 -4.73 -3.10
C PHE A 15 -8.19 -5.15 -2.19
N HIS A 16 -8.50 -5.45 -0.93
CA HIS A 16 -7.50 -5.78 0.08
C HIS A 16 -7.73 -7.13 0.75
N GLY A 17 -8.51 -8.01 0.13
CA GLY A 17 -8.78 -9.36 0.60
C GLY A 17 -8.20 -10.41 -0.34
N ASP A 18 -8.88 -11.55 -0.42
CA ASP A 18 -8.44 -12.69 -1.21
C ASP A 18 -9.03 -12.70 -2.63
N GLU A 19 -9.54 -11.57 -3.10
CA GLU A 19 -10.12 -11.49 -4.44
C GLU A 19 -9.11 -11.85 -5.51
N SER A 20 -9.54 -12.66 -6.48
CA SER A 20 -8.75 -12.95 -7.67
C SER A 20 -8.85 -11.80 -8.68
N ASN A 21 -7.93 -11.76 -9.64
CA ASN A 21 -8.02 -10.80 -10.74
C ASN A 21 -9.36 -10.90 -11.47
N HIS A 22 -9.81 -12.11 -11.71
CA HIS A 22 -11.10 -12.35 -12.38
C HIS A 22 -12.27 -11.69 -11.60
N GLU A 23 -12.29 -11.85 -10.28
CA GLU A 23 -13.31 -11.23 -9.44
C GLU A 23 -13.24 -9.71 -9.48
N CYS A 24 -12.03 -9.14 -9.42
CA CYS A 24 -11.84 -7.69 -9.46
C CYS A 24 -12.36 -7.09 -10.77
N VAL A 25 -12.11 -7.75 -11.89
CA VAL A 25 -12.51 -7.27 -13.21
C VAL A 25 -14.05 -7.23 -13.36
N THR A 26 -14.77 -8.10 -12.65
CA THR A 26 -16.23 -8.13 -12.75
C THR A 26 -16.92 -6.82 -12.35
N TYR A 27 -16.23 -5.99 -11.56
CA TYR A 27 -16.79 -4.69 -11.14
C TYR A 27 -16.68 -3.63 -12.23
N ASN A 28 -15.95 -3.89 -13.30
CA ASN A 28 -15.79 -2.98 -14.44
C ASN A 28 -15.39 -1.56 -14.02
N ARG A 29 -14.40 -1.47 -13.13
CA ARG A 29 -13.88 -0.20 -12.61
C ARG A 29 -12.35 -0.26 -12.55
N THR A 30 -11.73 0.91 -12.58
CA THR A 30 -10.31 1.04 -12.24
C THR A 30 -10.09 0.55 -10.82
N PHE A 31 -9.08 -0.27 -10.59
CA PHE A 31 -8.87 -0.81 -9.25
C PHE A 31 -7.40 -0.90 -8.88
N ILE A 32 -7.17 -0.84 -7.57
CA ILE A 32 -5.88 -1.09 -6.93
C ILE A 32 -6.00 -2.42 -6.20
N LYS A 33 -5.02 -3.30 -6.37
CA LYS A 33 -4.96 -4.53 -5.58
C LYS A 33 -3.94 -4.38 -4.48
N ALA A 34 -4.36 -4.57 -3.23
CA ALA A 34 -3.47 -4.58 -2.08
C ALA A 34 -2.98 -6.00 -1.82
N LEU A 35 -1.66 -6.14 -1.72
CA LEU A 35 -0.99 -7.41 -1.44
C LEU A 35 -0.28 -7.32 -0.10
N ARG A 36 -0.52 -8.30 0.77
CA ARG A 36 0.21 -8.43 2.02
C ARG A 36 1.49 -9.20 1.76
N VAL A 37 2.62 -8.56 2.04
CA VAL A 37 3.94 -9.10 1.75
C VAL A 37 4.48 -9.85 2.96
N LYS A 38 4.78 -11.14 2.77
CA LYS A 38 5.42 -11.97 3.78
C LYS A 38 6.90 -12.14 3.44
N PRO A 39 7.76 -12.45 4.43
CA PRO A 39 9.21 -12.50 4.20
C PRO A 39 9.69 -13.39 3.05
N ASN A 40 8.97 -14.48 2.77
CA ASN A 40 9.37 -15.44 1.74
C ASN A 40 8.59 -15.31 0.44
N ASP A 41 7.77 -14.26 0.29
CA ASP A 41 6.96 -14.08 -0.90
C ASP A 41 7.80 -13.61 -2.08
N ASN A 42 7.48 -14.14 -3.26
CA ASN A 42 7.98 -13.59 -4.51
C ASN A 42 7.01 -12.50 -4.97
N ILE A 43 7.35 -11.25 -4.68
CA ILE A 43 6.48 -10.10 -4.95
C ILE A 43 6.16 -10.00 -6.44
N HIS A 44 7.14 -10.19 -7.31
CA HIS A 44 6.94 -10.12 -8.75
C HIS A 44 5.89 -11.14 -9.21
N HIS A 45 5.96 -12.37 -8.69
CA HIS A 45 4.97 -13.39 -8.99
C HIS A 45 3.57 -13.03 -8.50
N GLU A 46 3.48 -12.51 -7.27
CA GLU A 46 2.19 -12.10 -6.71
C GLU A 46 1.56 -10.96 -7.52
N ILE A 47 2.36 -10.00 -7.97
CA ILE A 47 1.88 -8.91 -8.83
C ILE A 47 1.39 -9.46 -10.19
N SER A 48 2.07 -10.47 -10.72
CA SER A 48 1.71 -11.04 -12.02
C SER A 48 0.33 -11.68 -12.05
N LYS A 49 -0.22 -12.01 -10.89
CA LYS A 49 -1.58 -12.56 -10.77
C LYS A 49 -2.68 -11.51 -11.03
N PHE A 50 -2.33 -10.23 -11.06
CA PHE A 50 -3.29 -9.13 -11.21
C PHE A 50 -2.92 -8.24 -12.40
N PRO A 51 -2.96 -8.80 -13.62
CA PRO A 51 -2.55 -8.02 -14.81
C PRO A 51 -3.47 -6.84 -15.08
N ASP A 52 -4.72 -6.88 -14.62
CA ASP A 52 -5.68 -5.80 -14.88
C ASP A 52 -5.73 -4.75 -13.78
N ALA A 53 -4.97 -4.91 -12.70
CA ALA A 53 -4.88 -3.88 -11.66
C ALA A 53 -4.18 -2.64 -12.22
N ASN A 54 -4.70 -1.48 -11.89
CA ASN A 54 -4.12 -0.19 -12.32
C ASN A 54 -2.93 0.21 -11.47
N ALA A 55 -2.89 -0.26 -10.22
CA ALA A 55 -1.78 -0.08 -9.30
C ALA A 55 -1.77 -1.21 -8.29
N ILE A 56 -0.63 -1.42 -7.65
CA ILE A 56 -0.48 -2.44 -6.61
C ILE A 56 -0.06 -1.74 -5.32
N LEU A 57 -0.78 -1.99 -4.24
CA LEU A 57 -0.40 -1.56 -2.91
C LEU A 57 0.30 -2.72 -2.21
N LEU A 58 1.53 -2.49 -1.77
CA LEU A 58 2.31 -3.47 -1.03
C LEU A 58 2.29 -3.12 0.45
N ASP A 59 1.73 -3.99 1.25
CA ASP A 59 1.57 -3.80 2.68
C ASP A 59 2.47 -4.80 3.42
N ALA A 60 3.32 -4.29 4.30
CA ALA A 60 4.16 -5.12 5.16
C ALA A 60 3.27 -5.74 6.25
N TYR A 61 2.83 -6.95 6.01
CA TYR A 61 2.00 -7.68 6.96
C TYR A 61 2.83 -8.68 7.74
N LYS A 62 2.67 -8.65 9.07
CA LYS A 62 3.23 -9.66 9.96
C LYS A 62 2.08 -10.23 10.79
N ALA A 63 1.83 -11.53 10.66
CA ALA A 63 0.74 -12.18 11.37
C ALA A 63 0.88 -12.01 12.88
N GLY A 64 -0.20 -11.62 13.56
CA GLY A 64 -0.21 -11.42 14.99
C GLY A 64 0.40 -10.11 15.48
N VAL A 65 0.88 -9.26 14.57
CA VAL A 65 1.43 -7.95 14.94
C VAL A 65 0.49 -6.87 14.42
N PRO A 66 -0.06 -6.02 15.31
CA PRO A 66 -0.91 -4.91 14.89
C PRO A 66 -0.17 -3.94 13.98
N GLY A 67 -0.87 -3.33 13.04
CA GLY A 67 -0.32 -2.26 12.24
C GLY A 67 0.17 -1.11 13.12
N GLY A 68 1.20 -0.41 12.69
CA GLY A 68 1.72 0.73 13.42
C GLY A 68 2.78 0.40 14.46
N THR A 69 3.28 -0.83 14.49
CA THR A 69 4.39 -1.22 15.38
C THR A 69 5.73 -0.64 14.92
N GLY A 70 5.78 -0.01 13.75
CA GLY A 70 7.01 0.51 13.18
C GLY A 70 7.83 -0.53 12.43
N GLU A 71 7.39 -1.78 12.41
CA GLU A 71 8.06 -2.81 11.64
C GLU A 71 7.62 -2.75 10.18
N SER A 72 8.60 -2.82 9.27
CA SER A 72 8.37 -2.87 7.84
C SER A 72 8.97 -4.15 7.28
N PHE A 73 8.54 -4.52 6.07
CA PHE A 73 9.19 -5.62 5.38
C PHE A 73 10.52 -5.12 4.77
N ASN A 74 11.33 -6.08 4.28
CA ASN A 74 12.57 -5.72 3.61
C ASN A 74 12.24 -5.10 2.24
N TRP A 75 12.47 -3.80 2.11
CA TRP A 75 12.17 -3.07 0.88
C TRP A 75 13.03 -3.51 -0.31
N ASP A 76 14.12 -4.21 -0.08
CA ASP A 76 14.92 -4.79 -1.16
C ASP A 76 14.15 -5.86 -1.94
N LEU A 77 13.10 -6.43 -1.35
CA LEU A 77 12.24 -7.40 -2.01
C LEU A 77 11.34 -6.77 -3.09
N VAL A 78 11.17 -5.45 -3.06
CA VAL A 78 10.34 -4.76 -4.06
C VAL A 78 11.10 -4.68 -5.37
N PRO A 79 10.54 -5.22 -6.48
CA PRO A 79 11.20 -5.14 -7.78
C PRO A 79 11.41 -3.69 -8.22
N LYS A 80 12.57 -3.40 -8.81
CA LYS A 80 12.93 -2.03 -9.22
C LYS A 80 12.26 -1.60 -10.51
N LYS A 81 11.96 -2.55 -11.39
CA LYS A 81 11.37 -2.27 -12.70
C LYS A 81 10.03 -2.96 -12.81
N LEU A 82 8.97 -2.23 -12.54
CA LEU A 82 7.61 -2.71 -12.65
C LEU A 82 6.82 -1.81 -13.59
N ASP A 83 5.97 -2.42 -14.39
CA ASP A 83 5.11 -1.70 -15.33
C ASP A 83 3.97 -0.98 -14.62
N LYS A 84 3.68 -1.37 -13.38
CA LYS A 84 2.56 -0.83 -12.61
C LYS A 84 3.06 0.11 -11.53
N PRO A 85 2.29 1.19 -11.24
CA PRO A 85 2.59 2.03 -10.08
C PRO A 85 2.49 1.23 -8.79
N ILE A 86 3.43 1.45 -7.89
CA ILE A 86 3.47 0.80 -6.58
C ILE A 86 3.13 1.82 -5.50
N ILE A 87 2.20 1.44 -4.64
CA ILE A 87 1.86 2.19 -3.43
C ILE A 87 2.46 1.41 -2.26
N LEU A 88 3.34 2.05 -1.51
CA LEU A 88 4.01 1.41 -0.38
C LEU A 88 3.22 1.69 0.90
N ALA A 89 2.96 0.64 1.67
CA ALA A 89 2.22 0.72 2.92
C ALA A 89 2.80 -0.27 3.93
N GLY A 90 2.33 -0.18 5.16
CA GLY A 90 2.68 -1.10 6.24
C GLY A 90 3.98 -0.73 6.93
N GLY A 91 3.91 -0.44 8.23
CA GLY A 91 5.07 -0.14 9.04
C GLY A 91 5.75 1.20 8.76
N LEU A 92 5.14 2.06 7.95
CA LEU A 92 5.71 3.37 7.64
C LEU A 92 5.51 4.33 8.82
N THR A 93 6.56 5.08 9.13
CA THR A 93 6.58 6.04 10.23
C THR A 93 7.33 7.30 9.79
N VAL A 94 7.26 8.34 10.62
CA VAL A 94 8.05 9.56 10.41
C VAL A 94 9.55 9.23 10.33
N ASP A 95 10.01 8.23 11.09
CA ASP A 95 11.43 7.89 11.17
C ASP A 95 11.94 7.14 9.95
N ASN A 96 11.11 6.36 9.28
CA ASN A 96 11.57 5.51 8.17
C ASN A 96 11.06 5.93 6.79
N ILE A 97 10.13 6.87 6.70
CA ILE A 97 9.50 7.21 5.41
C ILE A 97 10.51 7.70 4.37
N ARG A 98 11.44 8.52 4.77
CA ARG A 98 12.45 9.06 3.84
C ARG A 98 13.28 7.94 3.23
N HIS A 99 13.76 7.03 4.08
CA HIS A 99 14.55 5.89 3.64
C HIS A 99 13.73 4.96 2.73
N ALA A 100 12.46 4.73 3.08
CA ALA A 100 11.56 3.90 2.28
C ALA A 100 11.37 4.48 0.88
N VAL A 101 11.13 5.78 0.78
CA VAL A 101 10.93 6.44 -0.51
C VAL A 101 12.22 6.43 -1.34
N GLU A 102 13.37 6.65 -0.72
CA GLU A 102 14.66 6.61 -1.41
C GLU A 102 14.95 5.21 -1.96
N GLN A 103 14.66 4.18 -1.18
CA GLN A 103 14.99 2.80 -1.56
C GLN A 103 13.99 2.22 -2.57
N VAL A 104 12.71 2.45 -2.40
CA VAL A 104 11.66 1.84 -3.22
C VAL A 104 11.29 2.72 -4.41
N GLN A 105 11.32 4.03 -4.24
CA GLN A 105 10.85 5.01 -5.22
C GLN A 105 9.42 4.70 -5.66
N PRO A 106 8.47 4.58 -4.70
CA PRO A 106 7.11 4.23 -5.02
C PRO A 106 6.38 5.39 -5.70
N TYR A 107 5.30 5.06 -6.37
CA TYR A 107 4.41 6.08 -6.93
C TYR A 107 3.70 6.87 -5.83
N ALA A 108 3.32 6.19 -4.74
CA ALA A 108 2.63 6.79 -3.61
C ALA A 108 2.94 6.00 -2.34
N VAL A 109 2.62 6.59 -1.20
CA VAL A 109 2.75 5.94 0.11
C VAL A 109 1.44 6.06 0.85
N ASP A 110 1.15 5.06 1.69
CA ASP A 110 -0.04 5.01 2.52
C ASP A 110 0.38 4.75 3.97
N VAL A 111 -0.12 5.56 4.89
CA VAL A 111 0.24 5.46 6.30
C VAL A 111 -1.02 5.57 7.16
N SER A 112 -1.02 4.84 8.26
CA SER A 112 -2.11 4.93 9.23
C SER A 112 -1.56 5.09 10.64
N GLY A 113 -1.14 3.99 11.29
CA GLY A 113 -0.67 4.02 12.67
C GLY A 113 0.59 4.84 12.89
N GLY A 114 1.45 4.94 11.88
CA GLY A 114 2.73 5.64 12.00
C GLY A 114 2.64 7.14 12.26
N VAL A 115 1.47 7.73 12.04
CA VAL A 115 1.24 9.17 12.29
C VAL A 115 0.17 9.42 13.35
N GLU A 116 -0.14 8.40 14.15
CA GLU A 116 -1.13 8.51 15.21
C GLU A 116 -0.50 8.97 16.52
N LEU A 117 -1.23 9.81 17.26
CA LEU A 117 -0.91 10.16 18.64
C LEU A 117 -1.29 9.00 19.56
N THR A 118 -2.52 8.50 19.40
CA THR A 118 -3.03 7.29 20.01
C THR A 118 -3.87 6.57 18.96
N LYS A 119 -4.25 5.33 19.23
CA LYS A 119 -5.02 4.55 18.26
C LYS A 119 -6.29 5.28 17.83
N GLY A 120 -6.42 5.53 16.55
CA GLY A 120 -7.55 6.22 15.93
C GLY A 120 -7.47 7.73 15.94
N ILE A 121 -6.46 8.34 16.58
CA ILE A 121 -6.29 9.79 16.64
C ILE A 121 -4.97 10.17 15.99
N LYS A 122 -5.04 10.93 14.90
CA LYS A 122 -3.85 11.35 14.17
C LYS A 122 -3.16 12.51 14.91
N ASP A 123 -1.82 12.51 14.86
CA ASP A 123 -1.00 13.60 15.36
C ASP A 123 -0.64 14.52 14.20
N HIS A 124 -1.13 15.74 14.20
CA HIS A 124 -0.91 16.70 13.11
C HIS A 124 0.58 16.93 12.83
N LYS A 125 1.38 16.99 13.88
CA LYS A 125 2.84 17.19 13.73
C LYS A 125 3.47 16.01 13.02
N LYS A 126 3.10 14.78 13.39
CA LYS A 126 3.60 13.59 12.73
C LYS A 126 3.14 13.51 11.26
N VAL A 127 1.89 13.91 10.98
CA VAL A 127 1.40 13.97 9.61
C VAL A 127 2.25 14.91 8.77
N GLN A 128 2.54 16.10 9.27
CA GLN A 128 3.39 17.07 8.56
C GLN A 128 4.81 16.53 8.35
N GLN A 129 5.40 15.95 9.38
CA GLN A 129 6.76 15.38 9.29
C GLN A 129 6.82 14.23 8.31
N PHE A 130 5.77 13.41 8.29
CA PHE A 130 5.67 12.29 7.36
C PHE A 130 5.62 12.77 5.91
N ILE A 131 4.77 13.75 5.62
CA ILE A 131 4.63 14.29 4.27
C ILE A 131 5.95 14.92 3.81
N THR A 132 6.60 15.66 4.69
CA THR A 132 7.91 16.27 4.37
C THR A 132 8.95 15.21 4.04
N GLY A 133 9.02 14.15 4.84
CA GLY A 133 9.95 13.05 4.60
C GLY A 133 9.66 12.32 3.29
N ALA A 134 8.40 12.11 2.97
CA ALA A 134 7.99 11.45 1.72
C ALA A 134 8.37 12.27 0.49
N LYS A 135 8.27 13.60 0.58
CA LYS A 135 8.60 14.49 -0.55
C LYS A 135 10.09 14.67 -0.76
N CYS A 136 10.88 14.52 0.29
CA CYS A 136 12.33 14.70 0.22
C CYS A 136 13.07 13.43 -0.17
N GLY A 137 12.37 12.32 -0.20
CA GLY A 137 12.96 11.02 -0.56
C GLY A 137 13.17 10.80 -2.04
#